data_9abeb2225bcea0155bdd1c762bd2e6b8
#
_entry.id   9abeb2225bcea0155bdd1c762bd2e6b8
#
_cell.length_a   1.000
_cell.length_b   1.000
_cell.length_c   1.000
_cell.angle_alpha   90.00
_cell.angle_beta   90.00
_cell.angle_gamma   90.00
#
_symmetry.space_group_name_H-M   'P 1'
#
loop_
_entity.id
_entity.type
_entity.pdbx_description
1 polymer ?
#
loop_
_entity_poly.entity_id
_entity_poly.type
_entity_poly.pdbx_seq_one_letter_code
_entity_poly.pdbx_strand_id
1 'polypeptide(L)'
;MVQLNKILCGFFVSVIFLANSANLCAHENEKGKVTVEKTWARATFALAKTGAVYLSIDNHSKNDIKLLSAGVDPSVASEAQFHETLMQDEMMLMREAEDGFEILAGSSLDFLPGGKHIMLLDLEKPLSTGEKFVLSLIFENNKVIRVPIEVKDAR
;
A
#
# COMPACT_ATOMS: atom_id res chain seq x y z
N MET A 1 60.78 53.96 -45.26
CA MET A 1 59.58 54.16 -44.46
C MET A 1 58.81 52.84 -44.49
N VAL A 2 58.86 52.14 -43.41
CA VAL A 2 58.38 50.76 -43.34
C VAL A 2 57.06 50.72 -42.55
N GLN A 3 56.02 50.27 -43.21
CA GLN A 3 54.73 50.08 -42.57
C GLN A 3 54.67 48.63 -41.99
N LEU A 4 54.49 48.55 -40.70
CA LEU A 4 54.44 47.32 -39.94
C LEU A 4 52.97 46.87 -39.85
N ASN A 5 52.62 45.88 -40.62
CA ASN A 5 51.28 45.20 -40.49
C ASN A 5 51.28 44.24 -39.36
N LYS A 6 50.48 44.52 -38.33
CA LYS A 6 50.21 43.63 -37.24
C LYS A 6 49.09 42.62 -37.65
N ILE A 7 49.49 41.38 -37.80
CA ILE A 7 48.56 40.27 -37.99
C ILE A 7 48.02 39.90 -36.60
N LEU A 8 46.74 40.16 -36.37
CA LEU A 8 46.00 39.77 -35.17
C LEU A 8 45.50 38.37 -35.36
N CYS A 9 46.19 37.41 -34.75
CA CYS A 9 45.75 35.98 -34.73
C CYS A 9 44.62 35.83 -33.73
N GLY A 10 43.36 35.77 -34.23
CA GLY A 10 42.19 35.50 -33.41
C GLY A 10 42.14 34.01 -33.04
N PHE A 11 42.35 33.74 -31.78
CA PHE A 11 42.19 32.44 -31.21
C PHE A 11 40.68 32.18 -30.99
N PHE A 12 40.07 31.41 -31.89
CA PHE A 12 38.68 30.96 -31.76
C PHE A 12 38.64 29.77 -30.77
N VAL A 13 38.39 30.03 -29.50
CA VAL A 13 38.14 28.98 -28.51
C VAL A 13 36.74 28.46 -28.72
N SER A 14 36.63 27.33 -29.41
CA SER A 14 35.39 26.58 -29.55
C SER A 14 35.08 25.88 -28.22
N VAL A 15 34.19 26.47 -27.45
CA VAL A 15 33.65 25.83 -26.24
C VAL A 15 32.63 24.76 -26.67
N ILE A 16 33.06 23.51 -26.69
CA ILE A 16 32.18 22.37 -26.88
C ILE A 16 31.40 22.19 -25.59
N PHE A 17 30.14 22.62 -25.58
CA PHE A 17 29.15 22.31 -24.55
C PHE A 17 28.80 20.84 -24.70
N LEU A 18 29.45 19.97 -23.93
CA LEU A 18 28.96 18.61 -23.72
C LEU A 18 27.66 18.71 -22.95
N ALA A 19 26.53 18.63 -23.67
CA ALA A 19 25.22 18.40 -23.08
C ALA A 19 25.23 17.01 -22.45
N ASN A 20 25.51 16.98 -21.15
CA ASN A 20 25.28 15.81 -20.31
C ASN A 20 23.75 15.58 -20.25
N SER A 21 23.25 14.75 -21.16
CA SER A 21 21.87 14.24 -21.06
C SER A 21 21.81 13.37 -19.82
N ALA A 22 21.59 13.96 -18.66
CA ALA A 22 21.15 13.26 -17.49
C ALA A 22 19.83 12.60 -17.88
N ASN A 23 19.88 11.29 -18.15
CA ASN A 23 18.68 10.46 -18.13
C ASN A 23 18.04 10.63 -16.75
N LEU A 24 17.11 11.58 -16.66
CA LEU A 24 16.13 11.58 -15.60
C LEU A 24 15.35 10.28 -15.78
N CYS A 25 15.80 9.25 -15.09
CA CYS A 25 14.96 8.09 -14.81
C CYS A 25 13.79 8.68 -14.02
N ALA A 26 12.72 9.02 -14.72
CA ALA A 26 11.45 9.33 -14.10
C ALA A 26 11.08 8.06 -13.33
N HIS A 27 11.35 8.06 -12.03
CA HIS A 27 10.66 7.18 -11.11
C HIS A 27 9.18 7.59 -11.24
N GLU A 28 8.50 6.91 -12.15
CA GLU A 28 7.05 6.98 -12.27
C GLU A 28 6.52 6.66 -10.88
N ASN A 29 6.01 7.70 -10.22
CA ASN A 29 5.47 7.60 -8.86
C ASN A 29 4.36 6.56 -8.86
N GLU A 30 4.67 5.35 -8.43
CA GLU A 30 3.70 4.26 -8.26
C GLU A 30 2.61 4.56 -7.20
N LYS A 31 2.69 5.73 -6.56
CA LYS A 31 1.75 6.19 -5.53
C LYS A 31 0.31 6.37 -5.99
N GLY A 32 0.02 6.25 -7.29
CA GLY A 32 -1.35 6.38 -7.82
C GLY A 32 -1.91 5.10 -8.43
N LYS A 33 -1.15 4.01 -8.49
CA LYS A 33 -1.59 2.78 -9.16
C LYS A 33 -2.42 1.85 -8.26
N VAL A 34 -2.28 1.94 -6.94
CA VAL A 34 -3.06 1.18 -5.96
C VAL A 34 -3.56 2.14 -4.92
N THR A 35 -4.88 2.20 -4.74
CA THR A 35 -5.51 2.99 -3.69
C THR A 35 -6.18 2.08 -2.66
N VAL A 36 -6.25 2.55 -1.42
CA VAL A 36 -6.92 1.85 -0.33
C VAL A 36 -7.94 2.80 0.28
N GLU A 37 -9.18 2.38 0.28
CA GLU A 37 -10.32 3.20 0.68
C GLU A 37 -11.23 2.49 1.70
N LYS A 38 -12.23 3.18 2.21
CA LYS A 38 -13.26 2.68 3.13
C LYS A 38 -12.68 1.94 4.34
N THR A 39 -11.57 2.46 4.86
CA THR A 39 -10.80 1.83 5.94
C THR A 39 -11.45 2.02 7.30
N TRP A 40 -11.73 0.93 8.01
CA TRP A 40 -12.24 0.96 9.37
C TRP A 40 -12.06 -0.37 10.08
N ALA A 41 -12.08 -0.34 11.40
CA ALA A 41 -12.13 -1.53 12.25
C ALA A 41 -13.41 -1.51 13.08
N ARG A 42 -13.94 -2.70 13.39
CA ARG A 42 -15.10 -2.82 14.27
C ARG A 42 -14.68 -2.65 15.72
N ALA A 43 -15.38 -1.80 16.47
CA ALA A 43 -15.22 -1.71 17.91
C ALA A 43 -15.50 -3.06 18.58
N THR A 44 -14.76 -3.39 19.62
CA THR A 44 -14.86 -4.67 20.31
C THR A 44 -15.34 -4.50 21.76
N PHE A 45 -15.87 -5.57 22.33
CA PHE A 45 -16.23 -5.59 23.75
C PHE A 45 -14.97 -5.72 24.65
N ALA A 46 -15.12 -5.42 25.93
CA ALA A 46 -14.00 -5.24 26.88
C ALA A 46 -13.05 -6.43 27.04
N LEU A 47 -13.50 -7.65 26.76
CA LEU A 47 -12.66 -8.86 26.88
C LEU A 47 -12.34 -9.50 25.54
N ALA A 48 -12.58 -8.79 24.43
CA ALA A 48 -12.28 -9.31 23.10
C ALA A 48 -10.78 -9.49 22.92
N LYS A 49 -10.38 -10.65 22.42
CA LYS A 49 -9.00 -10.96 22.04
C LYS A 49 -8.78 -10.87 20.54
N THR A 50 -9.84 -10.68 19.78
CA THR A 50 -9.78 -10.58 18.32
C THR A 50 -10.55 -9.35 17.85
N GLY A 51 -10.11 -8.79 16.71
CA GLY A 51 -10.77 -7.68 16.03
C GLY A 51 -10.88 -7.93 14.54
N ALA A 52 -11.67 -7.12 13.85
CA ALA A 52 -11.83 -7.21 12.40
C ALA A 52 -11.63 -5.84 11.75
N VAL A 53 -10.85 -5.82 10.68
CA VAL A 53 -10.60 -4.64 9.84
C VAL A 53 -11.19 -4.87 8.46
N TYR A 54 -11.76 -3.80 7.91
CA TYR A 54 -12.41 -3.77 6.62
C TYR A 54 -11.85 -2.63 5.78
N LEU A 55 -11.72 -2.84 4.48
CA LEU A 55 -11.21 -1.86 3.52
C LEU A 55 -11.48 -2.31 2.09
N SER A 56 -11.30 -1.42 1.13
CA SER A 56 -11.27 -1.72 -0.30
C SER A 56 -9.90 -1.39 -0.87
N ILE A 57 -9.37 -2.24 -1.73
CA ILE A 57 -8.11 -2.03 -2.46
C ILE A 57 -8.43 -1.98 -3.94
N ASP A 58 -8.11 -0.87 -4.60
CA ASP A 58 -8.31 -0.69 -6.04
C ASP A 58 -6.97 -0.73 -6.77
N ASN A 59 -6.85 -1.63 -7.73
CA ASN A 59 -5.69 -1.74 -8.59
C ASN A 59 -5.91 -0.99 -9.91
N HIS A 60 -5.50 0.27 -9.97
CA HIS A 60 -5.58 1.09 -11.19
C HIS A 60 -4.41 0.86 -12.16
N SER A 61 -3.51 -0.07 -11.86
CA SER A 61 -2.38 -0.38 -12.72
C SER A 61 -2.79 -1.25 -13.91
N LYS A 62 -1.88 -1.40 -14.85
CA LYS A 62 -2.05 -2.30 -16.01
C LYS A 62 -1.60 -3.74 -15.75
N ASN A 63 -1.09 -4.00 -14.55
CA ASN A 63 -0.55 -5.31 -14.15
C ASN A 63 -1.35 -5.83 -12.96
N ASP A 64 -1.47 -7.14 -12.89
CA ASP A 64 -1.97 -7.81 -11.71
C ASP A 64 -0.99 -7.61 -10.55
N ILE A 65 -1.51 -7.55 -9.33
CA ILE A 65 -0.73 -7.41 -8.12
C ILE A 65 -1.18 -8.47 -7.11
N LYS A 66 -0.26 -8.88 -6.24
CA LYS A 66 -0.60 -9.83 -5.18
C LYS A 66 -0.41 -9.18 -3.81
N LEU A 67 -1.46 -9.19 -2.99
CA LEU A 67 -1.43 -8.83 -1.59
C LEU A 67 -1.04 -10.08 -0.80
N LEU A 68 0.14 -10.06 -0.16
CA LEU A 68 0.72 -11.24 0.49
C LEU A 68 0.31 -11.37 1.95
N SER A 69 0.36 -10.26 2.70
CA SER A 69 0.08 -10.28 4.14
C SER A 69 -0.32 -8.90 4.64
N ALA A 70 -0.81 -8.86 5.86
CA ALA A 70 -1.04 -7.64 6.62
C ALA A 70 -0.21 -7.65 7.90
N GLY A 71 0.16 -6.46 8.39
CA GLY A 71 0.87 -6.29 9.64
C GLY A 71 0.27 -5.13 10.45
N VAL A 72 0.36 -5.23 11.75
CA VAL A 72 -0.10 -4.22 12.69
C VAL A 72 0.98 -3.99 13.76
N ASP A 73 0.94 -2.85 14.42
CA ASP A 73 1.84 -2.59 15.54
C ASP A 73 1.56 -3.55 16.71
N PRO A 74 2.58 -4.18 17.33
CA PRO A 74 2.40 -5.09 18.45
C PRO A 74 1.66 -4.49 19.66
N SER A 75 1.62 -3.17 19.79
CA SER A 75 0.83 -2.49 20.82
C SER A 75 -0.68 -2.53 20.56
N VAL A 76 -1.11 -2.95 19.38
CA VAL A 76 -2.52 -3.11 18.99
C VAL A 76 -2.91 -4.59 19.02
N ALA A 77 -2.18 -5.44 18.31
CA ALA A 77 -2.40 -6.88 18.23
C ALA A 77 -1.10 -7.61 17.88
N SER A 78 -1.01 -8.89 18.22
CA SER A 78 0.18 -9.69 17.91
C SER A 78 0.29 -10.02 16.42
N GLU A 79 -0.84 -10.15 15.72
CA GLU A 79 -0.88 -10.59 14.33
C GLU A 79 -2.09 -10.04 13.59
N ALA A 80 -1.95 -9.90 12.25
CA ALA A 80 -3.04 -9.58 11.33
C ALA A 80 -3.08 -10.64 10.22
N GLN A 81 -4.18 -11.36 10.11
CA GLN A 81 -4.38 -12.44 9.16
C GLN A 81 -5.51 -12.13 8.18
N PHE A 82 -5.41 -12.65 6.95
CA PHE A 82 -6.52 -12.61 6.01
C PHE A 82 -7.45 -13.78 6.24
N HIS A 83 -8.74 -13.49 6.38
CA HIS A 83 -9.77 -14.49 6.51
C HIS A 83 -10.85 -14.30 5.44
N GLU A 84 -11.47 -15.39 5.04
CA GLU A 84 -12.66 -15.37 4.19
C GLU A 84 -13.76 -16.26 4.80
N THR A 85 -15.00 -15.80 4.64
CA THR A 85 -16.17 -16.54 5.04
C THR A 85 -16.72 -17.28 3.82
N LEU A 86 -16.76 -18.60 3.90
CA LEU A 86 -17.28 -19.48 2.87
C LEU A 86 -18.56 -20.15 3.34
N MET A 87 -19.52 -20.32 2.44
CA MET A 87 -20.69 -21.16 2.68
C MET A 87 -20.37 -22.58 2.23
N GLN A 88 -20.39 -23.51 3.17
CA GLN A 88 -20.23 -24.93 2.89
C GLN A 88 -21.32 -25.69 3.63
N ASP A 89 -22.13 -26.47 2.89
CA ASP A 89 -23.22 -27.30 3.43
C ASP A 89 -24.19 -26.52 4.36
N GLU A 90 -24.59 -25.32 3.93
CA GLU A 90 -25.42 -24.35 4.68
C GLU A 90 -24.79 -23.80 5.97
N MET A 91 -23.51 -24.10 6.21
CA MET A 91 -22.75 -23.53 7.31
C MET A 91 -21.80 -22.43 6.83
N MET A 92 -21.71 -21.35 7.61
CA MET A 92 -20.70 -20.33 7.40
C MET A 92 -19.39 -20.76 8.07
N LEU A 93 -18.37 -21.03 7.26
CA LEU A 93 -17.03 -21.37 7.72
C LEU A 93 -16.09 -20.21 7.48
N MET A 94 -15.33 -19.85 8.49
CA MET A 94 -14.25 -18.88 8.39
C MET A 94 -12.94 -19.63 8.16
N ARG A 95 -12.19 -19.24 7.13
CA ARG A 95 -10.91 -19.86 6.78
C ARG A 95 -9.86 -18.76 6.60
N GLU A 96 -8.65 -19.02 7.08
CA GLU A 96 -7.49 -18.20 6.76
C GLU A 96 -7.09 -18.35 5.28
N ALA A 97 -6.75 -17.25 4.65
CA ALA A 97 -6.23 -17.16 3.28
C ALA A 97 -4.71 -16.94 3.33
N GLU A 98 -3.96 -18.01 3.64
CA GLU A 98 -2.50 -17.97 3.83
C GLU A 98 -1.74 -17.51 2.58
N ASP A 99 -2.25 -17.82 1.38
CA ASP A 99 -1.63 -17.44 0.10
C ASP A 99 -1.83 -15.97 -0.27
N GLY A 100 -2.60 -15.21 0.54
CA GLY A 100 -3.00 -13.86 0.24
C GLY A 100 -4.01 -13.78 -0.91
N PHE A 101 -4.08 -12.62 -1.59
CA PHE A 101 -5.07 -12.35 -2.64
C PHE A 101 -4.43 -11.72 -3.87
N GLU A 102 -4.78 -12.25 -5.03
CA GLU A 102 -4.49 -11.61 -6.31
C GLU A 102 -5.53 -10.54 -6.63
N ILE A 103 -5.08 -9.39 -7.13
CA ILE A 103 -5.92 -8.27 -7.54
C ILE A 103 -5.60 -7.95 -9.00
N LEU A 104 -6.49 -8.34 -9.89
CA LEU A 104 -6.29 -8.17 -11.33
C LEU A 104 -6.17 -6.68 -11.71
N ALA A 105 -5.51 -6.42 -12.83
CA ALA A 105 -5.41 -5.09 -13.40
C ALA A 105 -6.78 -4.45 -13.59
N GLY A 106 -6.97 -3.23 -13.09
CA GLY A 106 -8.22 -2.50 -13.17
C GLY A 106 -9.37 -3.04 -12.30
N SER A 107 -9.09 -3.98 -11.37
CA SER A 107 -10.08 -4.54 -10.46
C SER A 107 -9.89 -4.11 -9.02
N SER A 108 -10.88 -4.44 -8.19
CA SER A 108 -10.90 -4.13 -6.75
C SER A 108 -10.98 -5.41 -5.92
N LEU A 109 -10.39 -5.37 -4.73
CA LEU A 109 -10.54 -6.38 -3.69
C LEU A 109 -11.19 -5.75 -2.47
N ASP A 110 -12.35 -6.27 -2.07
CA ASP A 110 -13.11 -5.76 -0.95
C ASP A 110 -13.01 -6.70 0.27
N PHE A 111 -12.67 -6.12 1.42
CA PHE A 111 -12.78 -6.73 2.73
C PHE A 111 -14.00 -6.15 3.44
N LEU A 112 -15.07 -6.95 3.55
CA LEU A 112 -16.38 -6.52 4.03
C LEU A 112 -16.92 -7.45 5.11
N PRO A 113 -17.77 -6.97 6.02
CA PRO A 113 -18.46 -7.83 6.97
C PRO A 113 -19.22 -8.98 6.28
N GLY A 114 -19.02 -10.20 6.78
CA GLY A 114 -19.64 -11.40 6.20
C GLY A 114 -18.91 -11.99 4.98
N GLY A 115 -17.85 -11.35 4.51
CA GLY A 115 -17.02 -11.83 3.41
C GLY A 115 -15.55 -11.96 3.84
N LYS A 116 -14.65 -11.48 2.97
CA LYS A 116 -13.23 -11.35 3.31
C LYS A 116 -13.06 -10.26 4.37
N HIS A 117 -12.15 -10.47 5.32
CA HIS A 117 -11.81 -9.49 6.35
C HIS A 117 -10.38 -9.73 6.83
N ILE A 118 -9.80 -8.70 7.45
CA ILE A 118 -8.49 -8.80 8.08
C ILE A 118 -8.74 -8.99 9.58
N MET A 119 -8.37 -10.15 10.09
CA MET A 119 -8.52 -10.50 11.50
C MET A 119 -7.29 -10.07 12.27
N LEU A 120 -7.50 -9.34 13.35
CA LEU A 120 -6.48 -9.01 14.34
C LEU A 120 -6.53 -10.04 15.46
N LEU A 121 -5.39 -10.65 15.79
CA LEU A 121 -5.28 -11.69 16.81
C LEU A 121 -4.53 -11.15 18.04
N ASP A 122 -4.92 -11.64 19.20
CA ASP A 122 -4.36 -11.29 20.49
C ASP A 122 -4.26 -9.77 20.70
N LEU A 123 -5.44 -9.11 20.66
CA LEU A 123 -5.54 -7.70 20.95
C LEU A 123 -4.95 -7.38 22.33
N GLU A 124 -4.02 -6.43 22.40
CA GLU A 124 -3.45 -5.94 23.67
C GLU A 124 -4.51 -5.23 24.52
N LYS A 125 -5.43 -4.56 23.87
CA LYS A 125 -6.58 -3.89 24.48
C LYS A 125 -7.78 -3.92 23.53
N PRO A 126 -9.02 -3.78 24.07
CA PRO A 126 -10.21 -3.65 23.22
C PRO A 126 -10.08 -2.47 22.27
N LEU A 127 -10.60 -2.62 21.06
CA LEU A 127 -10.71 -1.52 20.09
C LEU A 127 -11.88 -0.63 20.44
N SER A 128 -11.62 0.60 20.85
CA SER A 128 -12.66 1.56 21.25
C SER A 128 -13.02 2.50 20.10
N THR A 129 -14.30 2.81 19.94
CA THR A 129 -14.78 3.74 18.92
C THR A 129 -14.03 5.07 18.95
N GLY A 130 -13.59 5.54 17.79
CA GLY A 130 -12.79 6.75 17.61
C GLY A 130 -11.29 6.56 17.75
N GLU A 131 -10.81 5.40 18.24
CA GLU A 131 -9.38 5.08 18.23
C GLU A 131 -8.87 4.95 16.79
N LYS A 132 -7.57 5.20 16.62
CA LYS A 132 -6.88 5.06 15.33
C LYS A 132 -5.59 4.29 15.49
N PHE A 133 -5.31 3.46 14.51
CA PHE A 133 -4.03 2.74 14.38
C PHE A 133 -3.63 2.61 12.92
N VAL A 134 -2.44 2.12 12.65
CA VAL A 134 -1.93 1.92 11.29
C VAL A 134 -1.86 0.43 10.97
N LEU A 135 -2.46 0.06 9.85
CA LEU A 135 -2.32 -1.27 9.25
C LEU A 135 -1.31 -1.18 8.10
N SER A 136 -0.42 -2.14 8.00
CA SER A 136 0.52 -2.28 6.89
C SER A 136 0.04 -3.39 5.96
N LEU A 137 -0.18 -3.08 4.69
CA LEU A 137 -0.50 -4.04 3.64
C LEU A 137 0.77 -4.33 2.86
N ILE A 138 1.18 -5.60 2.80
CA ILE A 138 2.42 -6.06 2.18
C ILE A 138 2.07 -6.74 0.86
N PHE A 139 2.56 -6.16 -0.23
CA PHE A 139 2.39 -6.68 -1.58
C PHE A 139 3.65 -7.37 -2.09
N GLU A 140 3.54 -8.06 -3.19
CA GLU A 140 4.70 -8.56 -3.93
C GLU A 140 5.72 -7.43 -4.17
N ASN A 141 6.99 -7.81 -4.40
CA ASN A 141 8.12 -6.89 -4.57
C ASN A 141 8.39 -6.00 -3.34
N ASN A 142 8.01 -6.47 -2.14
CA ASN A 142 8.21 -5.77 -0.86
C ASN A 142 7.55 -4.37 -0.80
N LYS A 143 6.55 -4.11 -1.64
CA LYS A 143 5.78 -2.86 -1.56
C LYS A 143 4.90 -2.89 -0.31
N VAL A 144 5.04 -1.90 0.54
CA VAL A 144 4.24 -1.74 1.76
C VAL A 144 3.40 -0.47 1.68
N ILE A 145 2.10 -0.61 1.84
CA ILE A 145 1.16 0.53 1.95
C ILE A 145 0.70 0.60 3.40
N ARG A 146 0.97 1.72 4.06
CA ARG A 146 0.51 2.00 5.43
C ARG A 146 -0.82 2.75 5.38
N VAL A 147 -1.81 2.18 6.04
CA VAL A 147 -3.20 2.63 5.98
C VAL A 147 -3.68 3.02 7.37
N PRO A 148 -4.16 4.25 7.56
CA PRO A 148 -4.81 4.64 8.81
C PRO A 148 -6.18 3.95 8.92
N ILE A 149 -6.40 3.29 10.05
CA ILE A 149 -7.65 2.61 10.38
C ILE A 149 -8.32 3.38 11.52
N GLU A 150 -9.59 3.70 11.38
CA GLU A 150 -10.43 4.27 12.43
C GLU A 150 -11.38 3.21 12.96
N VAL A 151 -11.46 3.11 14.29
CA VAL A 151 -12.40 2.19 14.94
C VAL A 151 -13.79 2.80 14.97
N LYS A 152 -14.79 2.05 14.48
CA LYS A 152 -16.20 2.46 14.40
C LYS A 152 -17.12 1.43 15.05
N ASP A 153 -18.25 1.90 15.54
CA ASP A 153 -19.31 1.01 15.97
C ASP A 153 -19.83 0.15 14.81
N ALA A 154 -20.11 -1.10 15.08
CA ALA A 154 -20.84 -1.95 14.15
C ALA A 154 -22.28 -1.48 14.08
N ARG A 155 -22.71 -0.98 12.94
CA ARG A 155 -24.12 -0.79 12.63
C ARG A 155 -24.62 -1.87 11.70
#